data_fc0da80bf50ca840f9aa8586ab334abc
#
_entry.id   fc0da80bf50ca840f9aa8586ab334abc
#
_cell.length_a   1.000
_cell.length_b   1.000
_cell.length_c   1.000
_cell.angle_alpha   90.00
_cell.angle_beta   90.00
_cell.angle_gamma   90.00
#
_symmetry.space_group_name_H-M   'P 1'
#
loop_
_entity.id
_entity.type
_entity.pdbx_description
1 polymer ?
#
loop_
_entity_poly.entity_id
_entity_poly.type
_entity_poly.pdbx_seq_one_letter_code
_entity_poly.pdbx_strand_id
1 'polypeptide(L)'
;MKTIEIFGENRYEVQTKTRVACRGIVLSDEKILLTYERNTDQYFIPGGGLEGEESLEECCIRELAEETGYVVRPGRQFVTIHEYYEEWFFVSHYFICEIQGETVRKLTEREQEAGLEPKWVPLREAVKIFSRHQEYAAEDEMKRGAYLREYEALSYLAECH
;
A
#
# COMPACT_ATOMS: atom_id res chain seq x y z
N MET A 1 2.34 14.17 -11.51
CA MET A 1 1.73 13.21 -10.58
C MET A 1 0.27 13.01 -10.94
N LYS A 2 -0.23 11.79 -10.81
CA LYS A 2 -1.60 11.42 -11.18
C LYS A 2 -2.43 11.12 -9.94
N THR A 3 -3.72 11.43 -9.99
CA THR A 3 -4.69 11.01 -8.98
C THR A 3 -5.65 10.01 -9.62
N ILE A 4 -5.83 8.87 -8.96
CA ILE A 4 -6.73 7.80 -9.41
C ILE A 4 -7.87 7.69 -8.40
N GLU A 5 -9.10 7.59 -8.90
CA GLU A 5 -10.30 7.47 -8.07
C GLU A 5 -10.82 6.03 -8.12
N ILE A 6 -11.10 5.45 -6.96
CA ILE A 6 -11.70 4.12 -6.83
C ILE A 6 -12.97 4.24 -6.01
N PHE A 7 -14.10 3.87 -6.60
CA PHE A 7 -15.40 3.96 -5.96
C PHE A 7 -15.84 2.57 -5.51
N GLY A 8 -15.79 2.33 -4.19
CA GLY A 8 -16.22 1.05 -3.62
C GLY A 8 -17.71 0.78 -3.88
N GLU A 9 -18.05 -0.49 -4.03
CA GLU A 9 -19.44 -0.91 -4.27
C GLU A 9 -20.34 -0.63 -3.06
N ASN A 10 -19.75 -0.58 -1.86
CA ASN A 10 -20.48 -0.35 -0.61
C ASN A 10 -20.47 1.12 -0.15
N ARG A 11 -19.99 2.03 -0.99
CA ARG A 11 -19.87 3.45 -0.60
C ARG A 11 -21.21 4.10 -0.33
N TYR A 12 -21.24 4.97 0.67
CA TYR A 12 -22.40 5.83 0.94
C TYR A 12 -22.34 7.05 0.04
N GLU A 13 -23.42 7.80 -0.07
CA GLU A 13 -23.45 9.03 -0.87
C GLU A 13 -22.46 10.07 -0.37
N VAL A 14 -22.26 10.13 0.96
CA VAL A 14 -21.37 11.10 1.60
C VAL A 14 -20.39 10.38 2.50
N GLN A 15 -19.11 10.72 2.39
CA GLN A 15 -18.07 10.21 3.26
C GLN A 15 -17.80 11.25 4.36
N THR A 16 -17.93 10.81 5.61
CA THR A 16 -17.77 11.66 6.79
C THR A 16 -16.45 11.47 7.52
N LYS A 17 -15.70 10.44 7.14
CA LYS A 17 -14.40 10.09 7.76
C LYS A 17 -13.32 10.04 6.70
N THR A 18 -12.12 10.50 7.06
CA THR A 18 -10.96 10.51 6.15
C THR A 18 -9.77 9.86 6.82
N ARG A 19 -9.04 9.04 6.06
CA ARG A 19 -7.78 8.49 6.50
C ARG A 19 -6.74 8.70 5.40
N VAL A 20 -5.57 9.21 5.80
CA VAL A 20 -4.43 9.42 4.88
C VAL A 20 -3.36 8.39 5.20
N ALA A 21 -2.83 7.76 4.16
CA ALA A 21 -1.76 6.77 4.29
C ALA A 21 -0.65 7.09 3.29
N CYS A 22 0.57 6.67 3.63
CA CYS A 22 1.72 6.79 2.75
C CYS A 22 2.31 5.41 2.51
N ARG A 23 2.66 5.13 1.25
CA ARG A 23 3.15 3.82 0.85
C ARG A 23 4.42 3.97 0.03
N GLY A 24 5.32 3.00 0.16
CA GLY A 24 6.61 3.04 -0.52
C GLY A 24 6.77 1.92 -1.52
N ILE A 25 7.14 2.29 -2.74
CA ILE A 25 7.51 1.33 -3.78
C ILE A 25 9.03 1.24 -3.81
N VAL A 26 9.55 0.07 -3.47
CA VAL A 26 10.98 -0.20 -3.47
C VAL A 26 11.25 -1.30 -4.49
N LEU A 27 12.03 -0.96 -5.51
CA LEU A 27 12.36 -1.89 -6.58
C LEU A 27 13.84 -2.26 -6.51
N SER A 28 14.15 -3.54 -6.71
CA SER A 28 15.52 -4.04 -6.76
C SER A 28 15.56 -5.33 -7.57
N ASP A 29 16.44 -5.39 -8.56
CA ASP A 29 16.61 -6.58 -9.41
C ASP A 29 15.29 -7.13 -9.98
N GLU A 30 14.47 -6.24 -10.55
CA GLU A 30 13.17 -6.57 -11.15
C GLU A 30 12.15 -7.10 -10.13
N LYS A 31 12.42 -6.92 -8.82
CA LYS A 31 11.51 -7.31 -7.75
C LYS A 31 11.01 -6.08 -7.02
N ILE A 32 9.84 -6.21 -6.44
CA ILE A 32 9.24 -5.18 -5.60
C ILE A 32 9.12 -5.70 -4.17
N LEU A 33 9.35 -4.83 -3.20
CA LEU A 33 9.15 -5.14 -1.80
C LEU A 33 7.67 -5.06 -1.47
N LEU A 34 7.10 -6.15 -1.00
CA LEU A 34 5.71 -6.20 -0.53
C LEU A 34 5.70 -6.65 0.92
N THR A 35 4.58 -6.44 1.60
CA THR A 35 4.29 -7.10 2.86
C THR A 35 3.24 -8.18 2.59
N TYR A 36 3.36 -9.29 3.32
CA TYR A 36 2.46 -10.43 3.20
C TYR A 36 1.95 -10.83 4.57
N GLU A 37 0.64 -10.89 4.73
CA GLU A 37 0.00 -11.37 5.95
C GLU A 37 -0.28 -12.86 5.78
N ARG A 38 0.53 -13.68 6.44
CA ARG A 38 0.47 -15.13 6.31
C ARG A 38 -0.89 -15.71 6.72
N ASN A 39 -1.49 -15.18 7.78
CA ASN A 39 -2.74 -15.71 8.32
C ASN A 39 -3.99 -15.28 7.57
N THR A 40 -3.91 -14.25 6.75
CA THR A 40 -5.02 -13.78 5.92
C THR A 40 -4.76 -13.98 4.43
N ASP A 41 -3.56 -14.47 4.07
CA ASP A 41 -3.12 -14.63 2.68
C ASP A 41 -3.34 -13.35 1.87
N GLN A 42 -2.79 -12.25 2.37
CA GLN A 42 -2.99 -10.95 1.73
C GLN A 42 -1.67 -10.20 1.56
N TYR A 43 -1.46 -9.68 0.35
CA TYR A 43 -0.30 -8.87 0.00
C TYR A 43 -0.66 -7.39 0.00
N PHE A 44 0.33 -6.54 0.31
CA PHE A 44 0.21 -5.09 0.25
C PHE A 44 1.52 -4.46 -0.22
N ILE A 45 1.43 -3.30 -0.82
CA ILE A 45 2.57 -2.39 -0.93
C ILE A 45 2.73 -1.79 0.47
N PRO A 46 3.93 -1.87 1.09
CA PRO A 46 4.09 -1.44 2.49
C PRO A 46 3.75 0.02 2.70
N GLY A 47 3.16 0.30 3.84
CA GLY A 47 2.76 1.65 4.23
C GLY A 47 1.68 1.62 5.27
N GLY A 48 1.24 2.79 5.69
CA GLY A 48 0.19 2.92 6.70
C GLY A 48 -0.19 4.36 6.96
N GLY A 49 -0.98 4.55 8.00
CA GLY A 49 -1.62 5.82 8.31
C GLY A 49 -0.69 6.90 8.81
N LEU A 50 -0.96 8.12 8.38
CA LEU A 50 -0.29 9.33 8.85
C LEU A 50 -0.56 9.51 10.33
N GLU A 51 0.48 9.82 11.11
CA GLU A 51 0.36 10.04 12.55
C GLU A 51 0.81 11.45 12.92
N GLY A 52 0.05 12.10 13.81
CA GLY A 52 0.42 13.40 14.35
C GLY A 52 0.71 14.43 13.28
N GLU A 53 1.81 15.13 13.45
CA GLU A 53 2.24 16.21 12.56
C GLU A 53 3.36 15.79 11.59
N GLU A 54 3.57 14.48 11.41
CA GLU A 54 4.61 14.04 10.50
C GLU A 54 4.27 14.41 9.05
N SER A 55 5.31 14.64 8.24
CA SER A 55 5.12 14.87 6.81
C SER A 55 4.79 13.54 6.12
N LEU A 56 4.36 13.62 4.88
CA LEU A 56 4.08 12.42 4.09
C LEU A 56 5.34 11.57 3.94
N GLU A 57 6.49 12.19 3.71
CA GLU A 57 7.78 11.49 3.60
C GLU A 57 8.15 10.81 4.92
N GLU A 58 7.97 11.51 6.04
CA GLU A 58 8.25 10.95 7.37
C GLU A 58 7.36 9.74 7.67
N CYS A 59 6.08 9.83 7.29
CA CYS A 59 5.14 8.70 7.42
C CYS A 59 5.63 7.49 6.62
N CYS A 60 6.03 7.72 5.38
CA CYS A 60 6.55 6.66 4.51
C CYS A 60 7.78 5.99 5.13
N ILE A 61 8.73 6.79 5.61
CA ILE A 61 9.96 6.27 6.24
C ILE A 61 9.62 5.44 7.47
N ARG A 62 8.75 5.94 8.34
CA ARG A 62 8.37 5.27 9.57
C ARG A 62 7.66 3.95 9.28
N GLU A 63 6.67 3.95 8.41
CA GLU A 63 5.89 2.75 8.11
C GLU A 63 6.74 1.66 7.45
N LEU A 64 7.62 2.02 6.52
CA LEU A 64 8.47 1.01 5.90
C LEU A 64 9.47 0.43 6.90
N ALA A 65 10.02 1.24 7.78
CA ALA A 65 10.92 0.75 8.82
C ALA A 65 10.18 -0.20 9.77
N GLU A 66 8.99 0.19 10.23
CA GLU A 66 8.22 -0.62 11.17
C GLU A 66 7.76 -1.96 10.57
N GLU A 67 7.30 -1.96 9.31
CA GLU A 67 6.76 -3.16 8.69
C GLU A 67 7.80 -4.05 8.04
N THR A 68 8.82 -3.47 7.41
CA THR A 68 9.76 -4.23 6.60
C THR A 68 11.16 -4.32 7.17
N GLY A 69 11.53 -3.43 8.10
CA GLY A 69 12.89 -3.37 8.62
C GLY A 69 13.86 -2.66 7.70
N TYR A 70 13.39 -2.01 6.64
CA TYR A 70 14.25 -1.20 5.77
C TYR A 70 14.12 0.27 6.08
N VAL A 71 15.27 0.95 6.16
CA VAL A 71 15.33 2.41 6.23
C VAL A 71 15.38 2.90 4.79
N VAL A 72 14.41 3.72 4.40
CA VAL A 72 14.30 4.18 3.01
C VAL A 72 14.40 5.70 2.91
N ARG A 73 14.76 6.16 1.72
CA ARG A 73 14.68 7.56 1.35
C ARG A 73 13.59 7.70 0.30
N PRO A 74 12.46 8.34 0.63
CA PRO A 74 11.43 8.60 -0.37
C PRO A 74 11.94 9.57 -1.43
N GLY A 75 11.72 9.22 -2.67
CA GLY A 75 12.03 10.08 -3.79
C GLY A 75 10.77 10.77 -4.27
N ARG A 76 10.42 10.54 -5.52
CA ARG A 76 9.27 11.19 -6.13
C ARG A 76 7.96 10.55 -5.67
N GLN A 77 6.99 11.39 -5.26
CA GLN A 77 5.61 10.96 -5.12
C GLN A 77 5.04 10.87 -6.53
N PHE A 78 4.60 9.69 -6.96
CA PHE A 78 4.24 9.48 -8.35
C PHE A 78 2.74 9.29 -8.58
N VAL A 79 1.99 8.82 -7.58
CA VAL A 79 0.54 8.64 -7.69
C VAL A 79 -0.12 8.83 -6.34
N THR A 80 -1.34 9.35 -6.36
CA THR A 80 -2.23 9.43 -5.21
C THR A 80 -3.48 8.67 -5.59
N ILE A 81 -3.97 7.80 -4.71
CA ILE A 81 -5.19 7.04 -4.95
C ILE A 81 -6.22 7.41 -3.91
N HIS A 82 -7.41 7.80 -4.37
CA HIS A 82 -8.57 8.11 -3.55
C HIS A 82 -9.52 6.92 -3.60
N GLU A 83 -9.96 6.47 -2.43
CA GLU A 83 -10.91 5.35 -2.33
C GLU A 83 -12.11 5.76 -1.47
N TYR A 84 -13.27 5.27 -1.86
CA TYR A 84 -14.54 5.60 -1.19
C TYR A 84 -15.25 4.30 -0.80
N TYR A 85 -15.34 4.03 0.51
CA TYR A 85 -16.02 2.85 1.06
C TYR A 85 -16.88 3.28 2.24
N GLU A 86 -18.17 2.94 2.21
CA GLU A 86 -19.10 3.33 3.27
C GLU A 86 -18.96 4.82 3.60
N GLU A 87 -18.75 5.21 4.87
CA GLU A 87 -18.55 6.61 5.27
C GLU A 87 -17.10 7.09 5.13
N TRP A 88 -16.21 6.23 4.64
CA TRP A 88 -14.77 6.52 4.58
C TRP A 88 -14.29 7.04 3.24
N PHE A 89 -13.42 8.04 3.32
CA PHE A 89 -12.61 8.53 2.21
C PHE A 89 -11.14 8.24 2.56
N PHE A 90 -10.50 7.38 1.78
CA PHE A 90 -9.09 7.03 1.98
C PHE A 90 -8.23 7.70 0.92
N VAL A 91 -7.10 8.26 1.36
CA VAL A 91 -6.10 8.85 0.47
C VAL A 91 -4.79 8.10 0.69
N SER A 92 -4.25 7.49 -0.36
CA SER A 92 -2.94 6.84 -0.31
C SER A 92 -1.97 7.57 -1.22
N HIS A 93 -0.85 8.00 -0.63
CA HIS A 93 0.24 8.66 -1.36
C HIS A 93 1.36 7.64 -1.57
N TYR A 94 1.76 7.42 -2.81
CA TYR A 94 2.80 6.44 -3.17
C TYR A 94 4.09 7.15 -3.55
N PHE A 95 5.18 6.74 -2.91
CA PHE A 95 6.53 7.25 -3.17
C PHE A 95 7.40 6.15 -3.74
N ILE A 96 8.26 6.50 -4.69
CA ILE A 96 9.32 5.60 -5.13
C ILE A 96 10.48 5.81 -4.17
N CYS A 97 10.94 4.74 -3.53
CA CYS A 97 11.91 4.82 -2.44
C CYS A 97 13.19 4.04 -2.74
N GLU A 98 14.29 4.52 -2.17
CA GLU A 98 15.57 3.82 -2.21
C GLU A 98 15.93 3.33 -0.82
N ILE A 99 16.49 2.12 -0.72
CA ILE A 99 16.95 1.57 0.55
C ILE A 99 18.24 2.27 0.95
N GLN A 100 18.28 2.77 2.19
CA GLN A 100 19.45 3.41 2.79
C GLN A 100 20.14 2.51 3.82
N GLY A 101 19.41 1.53 4.37
CA GLY A 101 19.93 0.66 5.41
C GLY A 101 18.84 -0.22 5.97
N GLU A 102 19.13 -0.85 7.12
CA GLU A 102 18.21 -1.76 7.78
C GLU A 102 18.04 -1.39 9.24
N THR A 103 16.90 -1.77 9.80
CA THR A 103 16.59 -1.59 11.22
C THR A 103 15.71 -2.75 11.68
N VAL A 104 15.34 -2.74 12.96
CA VAL A 104 14.47 -3.77 13.51
C VAL A 104 13.02 -3.38 13.26
N ARG A 105 12.22 -4.35 12.76
CA ARG A 105 10.78 -4.14 12.54
C ARG A 105 10.08 -3.88 13.88
N LYS A 106 8.99 -3.12 13.81
CA LYS A 106 8.18 -2.80 14.98
C LYS A 106 6.70 -2.98 14.61
N LEU A 107 6.26 -4.23 14.59
CA LEU A 107 4.90 -4.56 14.21
C LEU A 107 3.89 -4.24 15.31
N THR A 108 2.70 -3.80 14.92
CA THR A 108 1.58 -3.66 15.83
C THR A 108 1.12 -5.07 16.26
N GLU A 109 0.31 -5.14 17.32
CA GLU A 109 -0.23 -6.42 17.78
C GLU A 109 -1.05 -7.10 16.68
N ARG A 110 -1.89 -6.32 15.97
CA ARG A 110 -2.67 -6.84 14.83
C ARG A 110 -1.78 -7.40 13.72
N GLU A 111 -0.71 -6.71 13.38
CA GLU A 111 0.22 -7.16 12.34
C GLU A 111 0.95 -8.43 12.75
N GLN A 112 1.33 -8.55 14.02
CA GLN A 112 1.95 -9.76 14.55
C GLN A 112 0.98 -10.94 14.47
N GLU A 113 -0.27 -10.74 14.86
CA GLU A 113 -1.31 -11.77 14.79
C GLU A 113 -1.61 -12.18 13.35
N ALA A 114 -1.58 -11.24 12.41
CA ALA A 114 -1.78 -11.52 11.00
C ALA A 114 -0.59 -12.24 10.37
N GLY A 115 0.55 -12.23 11.03
CA GLY A 115 1.78 -12.85 10.53
C GLY A 115 2.40 -12.03 9.40
N LEU A 116 2.46 -10.71 9.58
CA LEU A 116 3.01 -9.81 8.58
C LEU A 116 4.51 -10.03 8.41
N GLU A 117 4.95 -10.19 7.17
CA GLU A 117 6.36 -10.31 6.85
C GLU A 117 6.68 -9.61 5.52
N PRO A 118 7.91 -9.08 5.37
CA PRO A 118 8.31 -8.51 4.09
C PRO A 118 8.65 -9.61 3.09
N LYS A 119 8.32 -9.38 1.82
CA LYS A 119 8.65 -10.32 0.75
C LYS A 119 9.09 -9.55 -0.50
N TRP A 120 10.18 -10.00 -1.09
CA TRP A 120 10.60 -9.55 -2.41
C TRP A 120 9.91 -10.42 -3.45
N VAL A 121 9.11 -9.80 -4.31
CA VAL A 121 8.30 -10.51 -5.32
C VAL A 121 8.66 -9.95 -6.69
N PRO A 122 8.87 -10.79 -7.71
CA PRO A 122 9.09 -10.29 -9.06
C PRO A 122 7.96 -9.32 -9.44
N LEU A 123 8.29 -8.17 -10.00
CA LEU A 123 7.30 -7.12 -10.30
C LEU A 123 6.16 -7.68 -11.16
N ARG A 124 6.47 -8.48 -12.15
CA ARG A 124 5.47 -9.13 -13.01
C ARG A 124 4.49 -9.98 -12.20
N GLU A 125 5.01 -10.71 -11.22
CA GLU A 125 4.19 -11.56 -10.37
C GLU A 125 3.34 -10.74 -9.41
N ALA A 126 3.88 -9.63 -8.88
CA ALA A 126 3.11 -8.72 -8.02
C ALA A 126 1.91 -8.15 -8.78
N VAL A 127 2.11 -7.72 -10.02
CA VAL A 127 1.02 -7.23 -10.88
C VAL A 127 -0.04 -8.31 -11.05
N LYS A 128 0.39 -9.56 -11.28
CA LYS A 128 -0.53 -10.71 -11.45
C LYS A 128 -1.32 -10.97 -10.16
N ILE A 129 -0.66 -10.90 -9.00
CA ILE A 129 -1.33 -11.08 -7.70
C ILE A 129 -2.45 -10.06 -7.53
N PHE A 130 -2.14 -8.77 -7.72
CA PHE A 130 -3.13 -7.71 -7.52
C PHE A 130 -4.19 -7.65 -8.61
N SER A 131 -3.89 -8.16 -9.81
CA SER A 131 -4.86 -8.23 -10.91
C SER A 131 -6.08 -9.11 -10.57
N ARG A 132 -5.95 -9.94 -9.54
CA ARG A 132 -7.01 -10.85 -9.10
C ARG A 132 -8.04 -10.19 -8.19
N HIS A 133 -8.03 -8.89 -8.07
CA HIS A 133 -8.94 -8.15 -7.17
C HIS A 133 -10.40 -8.55 -7.35
N GLN A 134 -10.85 -8.80 -8.58
CA GLN A 134 -12.24 -9.12 -8.86
C GLN A 134 -12.68 -10.48 -8.28
N GLU A 135 -11.74 -11.38 -8.02
CA GLU A 135 -12.05 -12.68 -7.40
C GLU A 135 -12.60 -12.54 -5.99
N TYR A 136 -12.36 -11.40 -5.33
CA TYR A 136 -12.83 -11.13 -3.97
C TYR A 136 -14.14 -10.33 -3.95
N ALA A 137 -14.68 -10.00 -5.12
CA ALA A 137 -15.95 -9.28 -5.22
C ALA A 137 -17.06 -10.07 -4.54
N ALA A 138 -17.94 -9.38 -3.82
CA ALA A 138 -19.05 -9.95 -3.07
C ALA A 138 -18.68 -10.76 -1.82
N GLU A 139 -17.41 -11.15 -1.67
CA GLU A 139 -16.96 -11.89 -0.48
C GLU A 139 -16.24 -10.99 0.51
N ASP A 140 -15.34 -10.12 0.01
CA ASP A 140 -14.51 -9.28 0.85
C ASP A 140 -14.20 -7.98 0.09
N GLU A 141 -15.05 -6.99 0.27
CA GLU A 141 -14.90 -5.71 -0.42
C GLU A 141 -13.62 -4.97 -0.02
N MET A 142 -13.18 -5.13 1.22
CA MET A 142 -11.96 -4.48 1.69
C MET A 142 -10.73 -5.07 0.98
N LYS A 143 -10.68 -6.37 0.84
CA LYS A 143 -9.59 -7.05 0.12
C LYS A 143 -9.64 -6.73 -1.36
N ARG A 144 -10.82 -6.76 -1.96
CA ARG A 144 -11.01 -6.40 -3.36
C ARG A 144 -10.48 -4.99 -3.62
N GLY A 145 -10.88 -4.04 -2.77
CA GLY A 145 -10.48 -2.66 -2.91
C GLY A 145 -8.98 -2.46 -2.72
N ALA A 146 -8.39 -3.11 -1.70
CA ALA A 146 -6.96 -3.00 -1.45
C ALA A 146 -6.15 -3.54 -2.64
N TYR A 147 -6.55 -4.69 -3.18
CA TYR A 147 -5.87 -5.27 -4.34
C TYR A 147 -6.04 -4.40 -5.60
N LEU A 148 -7.23 -3.87 -5.82
CA LEU A 148 -7.47 -2.96 -6.95
C LEU A 148 -6.59 -1.71 -6.82
N ARG A 149 -6.47 -1.15 -5.61
CA ARG A 149 -5.62 0.00 -5.35
C ARG A 149 -4.16 -0.28 -5.73
N GLU A 150 -3.63 -1.40 -5.26
CA GLU A 150 -2.24 -1.77 -5.57
C GLU A 150 -2.08 -2.06 -7.07
N TYR A 151 -3.08 -2.70 -7.67
CA TYR A 151 -3.06 -2.97 -9.11
C TYR A 151 -2.99 -1.66 -9.92
N GLU A 152 -3.78 -0.68 -9.57
CA GLU A 152 -3.79 0.62 -10.24
C GLU A 152 -2.45 1.34 -10.05
N ALA A 153 -1.87 1.28 -8.86
CA ALA A 153 -0.57 1.90 -8.60
C ALA A 153 0.52 1.28 -9.47
N LEU A 154 0.58 -0.06 -9.53
CA LEU A 154 1.60 -0.75 -10.31
C LEU A 154 1.37 -0.62 -11.81
N SER A 155 0.11 -0.57 -12.25
CA SER A 155 -0.21 -0.36 -13.67
C SER A 155 0.26 1.02 -14.12
N TYR A 156 0.04 2.04 -13.29
CA TYR A 156 0.52 3.38 -13.58
C TYR A 156 2.06 3.44 -13.58
N LEU A 157 2.70 2.72 -12.65
CA LEU A 157 4.15 2.63 -12.61
C LEU A 157 4.70 2.08 -13.93
N ALA A 158 4.07 1.05 -14.47
CA ALA A 158 4.47 0.45 -15.74
C ALA A 158 4.32 1.43 -16.91
N GLU A 159 3.30 2.29 -16.89
CA GLU A 159 3.10 3.32 -17.92
C GLU A 159 4.19 4.40 -17.86
N CYS A 160 4.77 4.64 -16.68
CA CYS A 160 5.77 5.70 -16.50
C CYS A 160 7.20 5.24 -16.75
N HIS A 161 7.41 3.97 -16.95
CA HIS A 161 8.74 3.36 -17.19
C HIS A 161 8.76 2.47 -18.45
#